data_5d2689138eedc2642c5a5af6952fe2d1
#
_entry.id   5d2689138eedc2642c5a5af6952fe2d1
#
_cell.length_a   1.000
_cell.length_b   1.000
_cell.length_c   1.000
_cell.angle_alpha   90.00
_cell.angle_beta   90.00
_cell.angle_gamma   90.00
#
_symmetry.space_group_name_H-M   'P 1'
#
loop_
_entity.id
_entity.type
_entity.pdbx_description
1 polymer ?
#
loop_
_entity_poly.entity_id
_entity_poly.type
_entity_poly.pdbx_seq_one_letter_code
_entity_poly.pdbx_strand_id
1 'polypeptide(L)'
;MLHYPAELWYNKTVIESKLLKASNILKNAGCTSVYLFGSQAKGNARSDSDIDLGVFGLVPSLFFKTHFLLENELDMKVDLVDFDHEKSFFEMLNQIGELKKIG
;
A
#
# COMPACT_ATOMS: atom_id res chain seq x y z
N MET A 1 26.91 4.17 -20.35
CA MET A 1 26.09 3.98 -19.17
C MET A 1 24.65 4.32 -19.46
N LEU A 2 23.75 3.47 -19.02
CA LEU A 2 22.34 3.71 -19.22
C LEU A 2 21.82 4.68 -18.18
N HIS A 3 21.07 5.66 -18.66
CA HIS A 3 20.38 6.59 -17.79
C HIS A 3 18.88 6.37 -17.93
N TYR A 4 18.26 5.95 -16.85
CA TYR A 4 16.81 5.85 -16.81
C TYR A 4 16.26 7.11 -16.14
N PRO A 5 15.10 7.58 -16.60
CA PRO A 5 14.41 8.64 -15.86
C PRO A 5 14.20 8.21 -14.43
N ALA A 6 14.32 9.15 -13.50
CA ALA A 6 14.14 8.85 -12.09
C ALA A 6 12.78 8.18 -11.82
N GLU A 7 11.76 8.61 -12.54
CA GLU A 7 10.42 8.05 -12.39
C GLU A 7 10.38 6.57 -12.75
N LEU A 8 11.12 6.17 -13.77
CA LEU A 8 11.14 4.77 -14.20
C LEU A 8 11.80 3.88 -13.16
N TRP A 9 12.93 4.30 -12.64
CA TRP A 9 13.62 3.58 -11.57
C TRP A 9 12.71 3.47 -10.34
N TYR A 10 12.12 4.58 -9.95
CA TYR A 10 11.28 4.65 -8.77
C TYR A 10 10.11 3.70 -8.91
N ASN A 11 9.38 3.76 -10.01
CA ASN A 11 8.15 3.00 -10.17
C ASN A 11 8.40 1.50 -10.35
N LYS A 12 9.48 1.11 -11.00
CA LYS A 12 9.70 -0.30 -11.27
C LYS A 12 10.45 -1.04 -10.17
N THR A 13 11.41 -0.38 -9.53
CA THR A 13 12.29 -1.05 -8.58
C THR A 13 11.99 -0.65 -7.16
N VAL A 14 11.95 0.65 -6.91
CA VAL A 14 11.80 1.16 -5.55
C VAL A 14 10.40 0.89 -5.02
N ILE A 15 9.37 1.10 -5.85
CA ILE A 15 7.99 0.88 -5.41
C ILE A 15 7.75 -0.60 -5.13
N GLU A 16 8.24 -1.49 -5.98
CA GLU A 16 8.07 -2.93 -5.73
C GLU A 16 8.72 -3.34 -4.42
N SER A 17 9.90 -2.82 -4.15
CA SER A 17 10.60 -3.08 -2.89
C SER A 17 9.82 -2.54 -1.70
N LYS A 18 9.26 -1.34 -1.83
CA LYS A 18 8.46 -0.73 -0.77
C LYS A 18 7.18 -1.51 -0.51
N LEU A 19 6.53 -2.01 -1.55
CA LEU A 19 5.32 -2.81 -1.39
C LEU A 19 5.60 -4.13 -0.69
N LEU A 20 6.72 -4.77 -0.99
CA LEU A 20 7.11 -5.99 -0.29
C LEU A 20 7.34 -5.71 1.20
N LYS A 21 8.06 -4.62 1.50
CA LYS A 21 8.30 -4.22 2.88
C LYS A 21 6.98 -3.91 3.60
N ALA A 22 6.07 -3.20 2.92
CA ALA A 22 4.77 -2.86 3.50
C ALA A 22 3.97 -4.12 3.82
N SER A 23 3.95 -5.08 2.90
CA SER A 23 3.26 -6.35 3.12
C SER A 23 3.82 -7.07 4.34
N ASN A 24 5.14 -7.12 4.46
CA ASN A 24 5.78 -7.78 5.61
C ASN A 24 5.43 -7.09 6.93
N ILE A 25 5.48 -5.77 6.96
CA ILE A 25 5.13 -5.00 8.16
C ILE A 25 3.68 -5.29 8.57
N LEU A 26 2.77 -5.24 7.62
CA LEU A 26 1.35 -5.42 7.91
C LEU A 26 1.03 -6.85 8.32
N LYS A 27 1.63 -7.84 7.66
CA LYS A 27 1.46 -9.23 8.07
C LYS A 27 1.98 -9.47 9.48
N ASN A 28 3.13 -8.89 9.81
CA ASN A 28 3.69 -9.00 11.16
C ASN A 28 2.82 -8.30 12.20
N ALA A 29 2.07 -7.29 11.80
CA ALA A 29 1.12 -6.60 12.68
C ALA A 29 -0.18 -7.39 12.87
N GLY A 30 -0.35 -8.49 12.16
CA GLY A 30 -1.51 -9.37 12.31
C GLY A 30 -2.53 -9.29 11.18
N CYS A 31 -2.27 -8.51 10.15
CA CYS A 31 -3.19 -8.41 9.02
C CYS A 31 -3.30 -9.74 8.30
N THR A 32 -4.53 -10.11 7.92
CA THR A 32 -4.79 -11.33 7.18
C THR A 32 -4.70 -11.12 5.69
N SER A 33 -5.00 -9.90 5.22
CA SER A 33 -4.93 -9.57 3.80
C SER A 33 -4.49 -8.11 3.65
N VAL A 34 -3.67 -7.87 2.62
CA VAL A 34 -3.16 -6.54 2.30
C VAL A 34 -3.42 -6.27 0.83
N TYR A 35 -4.01 -5.12 0.54
CA TYR A 35 -4.34 -4.72 -0.82
C TYR A 35 -3.75 -3.36 -1.14
N LEU A 36 -3.31 -3.22 -2.39
CA LEU A 36 -2.91 -1.95 -2.95
C LEU A 36 -4.06 -1.42 -3.80
N PHE A 37 -4.33 -0.12 -3.71
CA PHE A 37 -5.33 0.50 -4.58
C PHE A 37 -4.85 1.90 -4.99
N GLY A 38 -5.68 2.63 -5.71
CA GLY A 38 -5.32 3.96 -6.16
C GLY A 38 -4.32 3.96 -7.31
N SER A 39 -3.56 5.05 -7.44
CA SER A 39 -2.68 5.25 -8.60
C SER A 39 -1.56 4.23 -8.69
N GLN A 40 -1.04 3.74 -7.56
CA GLN A 40 0.01 2.72 -7.57
C GLN A 40 -0.51 1.40 -8.13
N ALA A 41 -1.75 1.04 -7.80
CA ALA A 41 -2.35 -0.19 -8.32
C ALA A 41 -2.60 -0.10 -9.82
N LYS A 42 -2.91 1.09 -10.31
CA LYS A 42 -3.16 1.32 -11.75
C LYS A 42 -1.88 1.43 -12.56
N GLY A 43 -0.73 1.55 -11.90
CA GLY A 43 0.54 1.68 -12.59
C GLY A 43 0.81 3.05 -13.20
N ASN A 44 0.02 4.06 -12.86
CA ASN A 44 0.19 5.41 -13.37
C ASN A 44 0.61 6.40 -12.30
N ALA A 45 1.14 5.90 -11.18
CA ALA A 45 1.62 6.74 -10.10
C ALA A 45 2.93 7.44 -10.48
N ARG A 46 3.12 8.61 -9.91
CA ARG A 46 4.39 9.33 -10.00
C ARG A 46 5.27 8.94 -8.83
N SER A 47 6.55 9.33 -8.88
CA SER A 47 7.51 9.01 -7.84
C SER A 47 7.12 9.62 -6.48
N ASP A 48 6.37 10.71 -6.47
CA ASP A 48 5.91 11.39 -5.26
C ASP A 48 4.48 11.02 -4.87
N SER A 49 3.86 10.06 -5.57
CA SER A 49 2.51 9.62 -5.25
C SER A 49 2.47 8.86 -3.93
N ASP A 50 1.38 9.04 -3.19
CA ASP A 50 1.15 8.28 -1.98
C ASP A 50 0.89 6.81 -2.31
N ILE A 51 1.13 5.94 -1.35
CA ILE A 51 0.73 4.55 -1.46
C ILE A 51 -0.59 4.38 -0.71
N ASP A 52 -1.58 3.84 -1.40
CA ASP A 52 -2.89 3.56 -0.81
C ASP A 52 -2.99 2.08 -0.49
N LEU A 53 -3.08 1.76 0.79
CA LEU A 53 -3.15 0.38 1.26
C LEU A 53 -4.43 0.15 2.05
N GLY A 54 -5.06 -1.00 1.80
CA GLY A 54 -6.21 -1.43 2.58
C GLY A 54 -5.95 -2.80 3.18
N VAL A 55 -6.41 -3.00 4.40
CA VAL A 55 -6.09 -4.21 5.15
C VAL A 55 -7.31 -4.80 5.84
N PHE A 56 -7.28 -6.11 6.01
CA PHE A 56 -8.18 -6.83 6.92
C PHE A 56 -7.36 -7.42 8.05
N GLY A 57 -7.98 -7.51 9.22
CA GLY A 57 -7.38 -8.19 10.36
C GLY A 57 -6.49 -7.34 11.25
N LEU A 58 -6.38 -6.06 10.98
CA LEU A 58 -5.60 -5.18 11.83
C LEU A 58 -6.41 -4.78 13.05
N VAL A 59 -5.89 -5.08 14.23
CA VAL A 59 -6.54 -4.70 15.49
C VAL A 59 -6.59 -3.18 15.57
N PRO A 60 -7.77 -2.58 15.86
CA PRO A 60 -7.91 -1.12 15.87
C PRO A 60 -6.91 -0.39 16.78
N SER A 61 -6.53 -0.98 17.92
CA SER A 61 -5.56 -0.36 18.82
C SER A 61 -4.16 -0.26 18.22
N LEU A 62 -3.87 -1.00 17.15
CA LEU A 62 -2.57 -0.98 16.49
C LEU A 62 -2.58 -0.12 15.23
N PHE A 63 -3.73 0.42 14.83
CA PHE A 63 -3.87 1.11 13.56
C PHE A 63 -2.88 2.28 13.41
N PHE A 64 -2.90 3.22 14.33
CA PHE A 64 -2.05 4.40 14.21
C PHE A 64 -0.57 4.08 14.33
N LYS A 65 -0.23 3.16 15.23
CA LYS A 65 1.16 2.73 15.39
C LYS A 65 1.68 2.08 14.10
N THR A 66 0.88 1.21 13.50
CA THR A 66 1.25 0.52 12.27
C THR A 66 1.35 1.50 11.11
N HIS A 67 0.42 2.44 11.03
CA HIS A 67 0.45 3.48 9.99
C HIS A 67 1.73 4.31 10.09
N PHE A 68 2.07 4.74 11.30
CA PHE A 68 3.30 5.50 11.53
C PHE A 68 4.54 4.69 11.12
N LEU A 69 4.57 3.42 11.52
CA LEU A 69 5.68 2.53 11.19
C LEU A 69 5.84 2.38 9.67
N LEU A 70 4.73 2.22 8.95
CA LEU A 70 4.75 2.12 7.51
C LEU A 70 5.38 3.36 6.87
N GLU A 71 4.91 4.54 7.24
CA GLU A 71 5.44 5.78 6.65
C GLU A 71 6.91 5.97 6.97
N ASN A 72 7.30 5.63 8.18
CA ASN A 72 8.70 5.76 8.60
C ASN A 72 9.60 4.77 7.85
N GLU A 73 9.17 3.53 7.74
CA GLU A 73 9.99 2.49 7.09
C GLU A 73 10.00 2.60 5.57
N LEU A 74 8.92 3.07 4.98
CA LEU A 74 8.84 3.24 3.55
C LEU A 74 9.35 4.60 3.08
N ASP A 75 9.56 5.51 4.01
CA ASP A 75 10.00 6.88 3.72
C ASP A 75 9.11 7.52 2.66
N MET A 76 7.79 7.39 2.84
CA MET A 76 6.82 8.04 1.99
C MET A 76 5.47 8.05 2.67
N LYS A 77 4.57 8.86 2.15
CA LYS A 77 3.24 8.97 2.69
C LYS A 77 2.40 7.76 2.31
N VAL A 78 1.68 7.24 3.29
CA VAL A 78 0.83 6.07 3.13
C VAL A 78 -0.58 6.41 3.60
N ASP A 79 -1.57 6.12 2.76
CA ASP A 79 -2.97 6.12 3.18
C ASP A 79 -3.33 4.69 3.56
N LEU A 80 -3.61 4.49 4.83
CA LEU A 80 -3.97 3.15 5.34
C LEU A 80 -5.45 3.11 5.67
N VAL A 81 -6.15 2.16 5.09
CA VAL A 81 -7.60 1.99 5.29
C VAL A 81 -7.87 0.65 5.94
N ASP A 82 -8.68 0.67 6.99
CA ASP A 82 -9.14 -0.55 7.68
C ASP A 82 -10.39 -1.05 6.98
N PHE A 83 -10.26 -2.06 6.14
CA PHE A 83 -11.38 -2.60 5.38
C PHE A 83 -12.39 -3.36 6.25
N ASP A 84 -12.02 -3.74 7.47
CA ASP A 84 -13.00 -4.32 8.39
C ASP A 84 -14.05 -3.29 8.79
N HIS A 85 -13.66 -2.02 8.90
CA HIS A 85 -14.59 -0.92 9.16
C HIS A 85 -15.14 -0.30 7.90
N GLU A 86 -14.40 -0.35 6.81
CA GLU A 86 -14.77 0.28 5.54
C GLU A 86 -15.10 -0.79 4.49
N LYS A 87 -16.01 -1.70 4.84
CA LYS A 87 -16.35 -2.82 3.94
C LYS A 87 -17.00 -2.36 2.65
N SER A 88 -17.84 -1.34 2.70
CA SER A 88 -18.48 -0.80 1.50
C SER A 88 -17.45 -0.24 0.53
N PHE A 89 -16.44 0.41 1.05
CA PHE A 89 -15.36 0.94 0.23
C PHE A 89 -14.56 -0.20 -0.44
N PHE A 90 -14.26 -1.24 0.32
CA PHE A 90 -13.61 -2.43 -0.23
C PHE A 90 -14.43 -3.04 -1.35
N GLU A 91 -15.74 -3.21 -1.13
CA GLU A 91 -16.62 -3.82 -2.12
C GLU A 91 -16.68 -2.99 -3.40
N MET A 92 -16.76 -1.67 -3.27
CA MET A 92 -16.75 -0.77 -4.41
C MET A 92 -15.45 -0.91 -5.21
N LEU A 93 -14.30 -0.86 -4.53
CA LEU A 93 -13.01 -1.01 -5.20
C LEU A 93 -12.89 -2.36 -5.90
N ASN A 94 -13.40 -3.41 -5.26
CA ASN A 94 -13.37 -4.75 -5.83
C ASN A 94 -14.23 -4.84 -7.09
N GLN A 95 -15.40 -4.21 -7.07
CA GLN A 95 -16.31 -4.23 -8.22
C GLN A 95 -15.72 -3.50 -9.43
N ILE A 96 -15.04 -2.39 -9.19
CA ILE A 96 -14.45 -1.64 -10.30
C ILE A 96 -13.05 -2.13 -10.68
N GLY A 97 -12.58 -3.20 -10.03
CA GLY A 97 -11.32 -3.83 -10.39
C GLY A 97 -10.07 -3.05 -10.03
N GLU A 98 -10.15 -2.23 -8.97
CA GLU A 98 -9.02 -1.38 -8.57
C GLU A 98 -8.25 -1.89 -7.35
N LEU A 99 -8.46 -3.14 -6.97
CA LEU A 99 -7.72 -3.76 -5.89
C LEU A 99 -6.66 -4.71 -6.42
N LYS A 100 -5.48 -4.62 -5.84
CA LYS A 100 -4.41 -5.58 -6.12
C LYS A 100 -3.95 -6.17 -4.81
N LYS A 101 -4.16 -7.46 -4.62
CA LYS A 101 -3.73 -8.13 -3.39
C LYS A 101 -2.22 -8.29 -3.39
N ILE A 102 -1.57 -7.82 -2.34
CA ILE A 102 -0.11 -7.90 -2.20
C ILE A 102 0.32 -8.71 -0.98
N GLY A 103 -0.60 -9.09 -0.15
CA GLY A 103 -0.29 -9.88 1.02
C GLY A 103 -1.45 -10.61 1.65
#